data_d1930f70daad83273d38d8de5aef81ca
#
_entry.id   d1930f70daad83273d38d8de5aef81ca
#
_cell.length_a   1.000
_cell.length_b   1.000
_cell.length_c   1.000
_cell.angle_alpha   90.00
_cell.angle_beta   90.00
_cell.angle_gamma   90.00
#
_symmetry.space_group_name_H-M   'P 1'
#
loop_
_entity.id
_entity.type
_entity.pdbx_description
1 polymer ?
#
loop_
_entity_poly.entity_id
_entity_poly.type
_entity_poly.pdbx_seq_one_letter_code
_entity_poly.pdbx_strand_id
1 'polypeptide(L)'
;MPFGSTGTFTDKEWANGIRANEGWETFVAHDLVRAIDSRYRTIATGAGRALGGLSEGGYGALNIGLHHPGEFRVLESWSGYEQADDLRSIFGGDPQVLARNSPLETVDAVAPGLRRAHTYVWFYSGTTDRLRGQNRDFEAELARLGVAHRYFLVRGGHNWGLWRGEASLALLAAATHLAHA
;
A
#
# COMPACT_ATOMS: atom_id res chain seq x y z
N MET A 1 4.42 5.19 -5.54
CA MET A 1 5.46 5.87 -4.74
C MET A 1 6.81 5.72 -5.44
N PRO A 2 7.70 6.74 -5.45
CA PRO A 2 9.07 6.59 -5.90
C PRO A 2 9.87 5.68 -4.94
N PHE A 3 11.10 5.33 -5.29
CA PHE A 3 11.93 4.48 -4.43
C PHE A 3 12.24 5.14 -3.08
N GLY A 4 12.00 4.44 -2.00
CA GLY A 4 12.37 4.84 -0.64
C GLY A 4 13.87 4.66 -0.36
N SER A 5 14.72 5.18 -1.22
CA SER A 5 16.17 4.97 -1.15
C SER A 5 16.89 6.26 -0.73
N THR A 6 17.87 6.12 0.15
CA THR A 6 18.75 7.20 0.61
C THR A 6 19.98 7.44 -0.31
N GLY A 7 19.91 7.05 -1.59
CA GLY A 7 21.01 7.19 -2.53
C GLY A 7 22.03 6.06 -2.54
N THR A 8 21.93 5.09 -1.65
CA THR A 8 22.51 3.75 -1.78
C THR A 8 21.42 2.85 -2.30
N PHE A 9 21.65 2.04 -3.31
CA PHE A 9 20.70 1.15 -3.99
C PHE A 9 20.10 0.05 -3.07
N THR A 10 19.69 0.42 -1.88
CA THR A 10 19.00 -0.47 -0.94
C THR A 10 17.56 -0.02 -0.81
N ASP A 11 16.66 -0.86 -1.28
CA ASP A 11 15.23 -0.68 -1.09
C ASP A 11 14.91 -0.58 0.40
N LYS A 12 14.03 0.35 0.76
CA LYS A 12 13.60 0.59 2.14
C LYS A 12 12.15 0.22 2.37
N GLU A 13 11.51 -0.29 1.35
CA GLU A 13 10.15 -0.83 1.33
C GLU A 13 9.09 0.14 1.90
N TRP A 14 9.42 1.43 1.96
CA TRP A 14 8.54 2.46 2.54
C TRP A 14 8.10 2.17 3.97
N ALA A 15 8.87 1.40 4.72
CA ALA A 15 8.54 0.95 6.05
C ALA A 15 9.46 1.55 7.11
N ASN A 16 9.06 1.45 8.37
CA ASN A 16 9.94 1.73 9.49
C ASN A 16 10.81 0.50 9.75
N GLY A 17 12.06 0.56 9.31
CA GLY A 17 13.05 -0.51 9.51
C GLY A 17 13.63 -0.51 10.92
N ILE A 18 14.48 -1.52 11.20
CA ILE A 18 15.13 -1.69 12.50
C ILE A 18 16.27 -0.71 12.77
N ARG A 19 16.70 0.06 11.76
CA ARG A 19 17.76 1.06 11.92
C ARG A 19 17.18 2.43 12.21
N ALA A 20 17.88 3.22 13.02
CA ALA A 20 17.39 4.51 13.53
C ALA A 20 17.01 5.56 12.45
N ASN A 21 17.52 5.43 11.23
CA ASN A 21 17.24 6.34 10.11
C ASN A 21 16.29 5.77 9.06
N GLU A 22 15.55 4.72 9.36
CA GLU A 22 14.62 4.04 8.47
C GLU A 22 13.15 4.30 8.84
N GLY A 23 12.81 5.55 9.07
CA GLY A 23 11.45 6.00 9.42
C GLY A 23 10.57 6.35 8.21
N TRP A 24 10.59 5.57 7.12
CA TRP A 24 9.91 5.89 5.87
C TRP A 24 8.39 5.86 5.98
N GLU A 25 7.84 4.91 6.71
CA GLU A 25 6.41 4.86 7.01
C GLU A 25 5.97 6.12 7.77
N THR A 26 6.69 6.47 8.84
CA THR A 26 6.42 7.70 9.63
C THR A 26 6.49 8.94 8.75
N PHE A 27 7.52 9.02 7.89
CA PHE A 27 7.65 10.12 6.95
C PHE A 27 6.44 10.24 6.02
N VAL A 28 5.99 9.14 5.41
CA VAL A 28 4.86 9.17 4.47
C VAL A 28 3.54 9.43 5.19
N ALA A 29 3.27 8.72 6.29
CA ALA A 29 1.99 8.80 6.99
C ALA A 29 1.79 10.12 7.75
N HIS A 30 2.88 10.76 8.20
CA HIS A 30 2.78 11.94 9.06
C HIS A 30 3.49 13.17 8.49
N ASP A 31 4.79 13.08 8.22
CA ASP A 31 5.57 14.29 7.89
C ASP A 31 5.19 14.84 6.52
N LEU A 32 5.10 13.98 5.51
CA LEU A 32 4.69 14.36 4.17
C LEU A 32 3.25 14.87 4.14
N VAL A 33 2.32 14.14 4.77
CA VAL A 33 0.90 14.54 4.87
C VAL A 33 0.79 15.93 5.49
N ARG A 34 1.42 16.13 6.65
CA ARG A 34 1.42 17.43 7.35
C ARG A 34 2.05 18.55 6.51
N ALA A 35 3.16 18.26 5.84
CA ALA A 35 3.85 19.24 5.00
C ALA A 35 2.98 19.67 3.79
N ILE A 36 2.27 18.72 3.18
CA ILE A 36 1.37 19.00 2.06
C ILE A 36 0.14 19.79 2.52
N ASP A 37 -0.52 19.34 3.60
CA ASP A 37 -1.70 20.01 4.13
C ASP A 37 -1.41 21.45 4.59
N SER A 38 -0.19 21.72 5.10
CA SER A 38 0.22 23.07 5.51
C SER A 38 0.53 24.00 4.35
N ARG A 39 0.86 23.48 3.16
CA ARG A 39 1.32 24.28 2.01
C ARG A 39 0.26 24.44 0.92
N TYR A 40 -0.65 23.48 0.82
CA TYR A 40 -1.62 23.44 -0.27
C TYR A 40 -3.04 23.37 0.28
N ARG A 41 -3.99 23.82 -0.51
CA ARG A 41 -5.41 23.68 -0.20
C ARG A 41 -5.84 22.23 -0.46
N THR A 42 -5.81 21.42 0.57
CA THR A 42 -6.20 20.01 0.53
C THR A 42 -7.50 19.77 1.31
N ILE A 43 -8.10 18.60 1.10
CA ILE A 43 -9.07 18.05 2.05
C ILE A 43 -8.23 17.32 3.11
N ALA A 44 -7.91 18.02 4.20
CA ALA A 44 -6.93 17.60 5.21
C ALA A 44 -7.47 16.49 6.15
N THR A 45 -8.13 15.49 5.57
CA THR A 45 -8.64 14.29 6.26
C THR A 45 -8.36 13.05 5.41
N GLY A 46 -8.42 11.88 6.01
CA GLY A 46 -8.26 10.61 5.29
C GLY A 46 -9.21 10.47 4.08
N ALA A 47 -10.40 11.07 4.15
CA ALA A 47 -11.36 11.05 3.05
C ALA A 47 -10.84 11.73 1.76
N GLY A 48 -9.91 12.66 1.89
CA GLY A 48 -9.27 13.36 0.76
C GLY A 48 -7.95 12.75 0.30
N ARG A 49 -7.52 11.60 0.86
CA ARG A 49 -6.19 11.04 0.61
C ARG A 49 -6.23 9.66 -0.01
N ALA A 50 -5.41 9.47 -1.02
CA ALA A 50 -5.11 8.16 -1.59
C ALA A 50 -3.61 7.87 -1.46
N LEU A 51 -3.26 6.63 -1.21
CA LEU A 51 -1.89 6.15 -1.20
C LEU A 51 -1.77 5.01 -2.20
N GLY A 52 -0.85 5.12 -3.14
CA GLY A 52 -0.70 4.11 -4.19
C GLY A 52 0.72 3.97 -4.69
N GLY A 53 1.03 2.81 -5.23
CA GLY A 53 2.33 2.56 -5.82
C GLY A 53 2.43 1.23 -6.55
N LEU A 54 3.55 1.04 -7.24
CA LEU A 54 3.85 -0.17 -7.99
C LEU A 54 4.95 -1.00 -7.31
N SER A 55 4.87 -2.33 -7.41
CA SER A 55 5.88 -3.25 -6.86
C SER A 55 6.16 -2.96 -5.38
N GLU A 56 7.39 -2.61 -5.00
CA GLU A 56 7.75 -2.09 -3.67
C GLU A 56 6.79 -0.99 -3.18
N GLY A 57 6.44 -0.04 -4.05
CA GLY A 57 5.51 1.03 -3.71
C GLY A 57 4.08 0.54 -3.48
N GLY A 58 3.68 -0.55 -4.11
CA GLY A 58 2.39 -1.22 -3.86
C GLY A 58 2.34 -1.87 -2.49
N TYR A 59 3.41 -2.59 -2.13
CA TYR A 59 3.60 -3.10 -0.78
C TYR A 59 3.56 -1.95 0.24
N GLY A 60 4.38 -0.92 0.05
CA GLY A 60 4.44 0.23 0.96
C GLY A 60 3.09 0.92 1.13
N ALA A 61 2.31 1.08 0.05
CA ALA A 61 0.99 1.68 0.12
C ALA A 61 0.03 0.86 1.00
N LEU A 62 0.03 -0.46 0.86
CA LEU A 62 -0.79 -1.33 1.70
C LEU A 62 -0.26 -1.38 3.14
N ASN A 63 1.03 -1.62 3.33
CA ASN A 63 1.61 -1.72 4.68
C ASN A 63 1.35 -0.45 5.50
N ILE A 64 1.64 0.73 4.94
CA ILE A 64 1.37 2.02 5.60
C ILE A 64 -0.12 2.20 5.84
N GLY A 65 -0.96 1.96 4.83
CA GLY A 65 -2.40 2.16 4.96
C GLY A 65 -3.06 1.25 6.00
N LEU A 66 -2.56 0.02 6.16
CA LEU A 66 -3.03 -0.92 7.17
C LEU A 66 -2.54 -0.55 8.58
N HIS A 67 -1.34 -0.01 8.71
CA HIS A 67 -0.84 0.49 10.01
C HIS A 67 -1.52 1.78 10.47
N HIS A 68 -2.06 2.58 9.55
CA HIS A 68 -2.71 3.86 9.81
C HIS A 68 -4.17 3.90 9.31
N PRO A 69 -5.08 3.04 9.85
CA PRO A 69 -6.46 2.98 9.40
C PRO A 69 -7.17 4.33 9.57
N GLY A 70 -7.69 4.88 8.47
CA GLY A 70 -8.37 6.16 8.46
C GLY A 70 -7.54 7.35 7.98
N GLU A 71 -6.22 7.22 7.85
CA GLU A 71 -5.37 8.27 7.26
C GLU A 71 -5.50 8.36 5.74
N PHE A 72 -5.88 7.26 5.09
CA PHE A 72 -6.07 7.17 3.64
C PHE A 72 -7.39 6.48 3.30
N ARG A 73 -8.18 7.13 2.45
CA ARG A 73 -9.45 6.60 1.95
C ARG A 73 -9.25 5.52 0.92
N VAL A 74 -8.24 5.66 0.07
CA VAL A 74 -7.93 4.74 -1.01
C VAL A 74 -6.51 4.21 -0.86
N LEU A 75 -6.38 2.90 -0.92
CA LEU A 75 -5.09 2.21 -0.97
C LEU A 75 -4.97 1.49 -2.31
N GLU A 76 -3.88 1.72 -3.04
CA GLU A 76 -3.66 1.09 -4.34
C GLU A 76 -2.34 0.32 -4.40
N SER A 77 -2.41 -0.94 -4.80
CA SER A 77 -1.24 -1.77 -5.05
C SER A 77 -1.20 -2.26 -6.50
N TRP A 78 -0.18 -1.85 -7.24
CA TRP A 78 0.03 -2.23 -8.63
C TRP A 78 1.13 -3.30 -8.69
N SER A 79 0.75 -4.56 -8.69
CA SER A 79 1.68 -5.70 -8.59
C SER A 79 2.58 -5.62 -7.35
N GLY A 80 2.06 -5.21 -6.20
CA GLY A 80 2.77 -5.29 -4.93
C GLY A 80 2.86 -6.71 -4.42
N TYR A 81 3.54 -6.88 -3.32
CA TYR A 81 3.58 -8.13 -2.56
C TYR A 81 2.92 -7.93 -1.19
N GLU A 82 2.44 -9.02 -0.61
CA GLU A 82 1.57 -8.99 0.56
C GLU A 82 2.20 -9.68 1.78
N GLN A 83 3.45 -10.14 1.65
CA GLN A 83 4.23 -10.81 2.70
C GLN A 83 5.62 -10.21 2.82
N ALA A 84 6.11 -10.09 4.05
CA ALA A 84 7.41 -9.50 4.37
C ALA A 84 8.51 -10.54 4.64
N ASP A 85 8.30 -11.81 4.35
CA ASP A 85 9.24 -12.90 4.68
C ASP A 85 10.64 -12.70 4.11
N ASP A 86 10.73 -12.11 2.92
CA ASP A 86 11.99 -11.81 2.23
C ASP A 86 12.61 -10.46 2.68
N LEU A 87 11.94 -9.69 3.56
CA LEU A 87 12.37 -8.36 3.99
C LEU A 87 13.17 -8.35 5.30
N ARG A 88 13.85 -9.44 5.62
CA ARG A 88 14.65 -9.58 6.84
C ARG A 88 15.77 -8.55 6.96
N SER A 89 16.27 -8.03 5.85
CA SER A 89 17.28 -6.95 5.85
C SER A 89 16.74 -5.63 6.40
N ILE A 90 15.41 -5.44 6.37
CA ILE A 90 14.70 -4.25 6.84
C ILE A 90 14.13 -4.47 8.23
N PHE A 91 13.45 -5.60 8.45
CA PHE A 91 12.70 -5.87 9.68
C PHE A 91 13.41 -6.80 10.67
N GLY A 92 14.58 -7.32 10.32
CA GLY A 92 15.25 -8.36 11.09
C GLY A 92 14.61 -9.75 10.90
N GLY A 93 15.01 -10.69 11.75
CA GLY A 93 14.54 -12.07 11.65
C GLY A 93 13.40 -12.45 12.61
N ASP A 94 12.86 -11.50 13.35
CA ASP A 94 11.75 -11.75 14.29
C ASP A 94 10.45 -12.03 13.52
N PRO A 95 9.85 -13.23 13.64
CA PRO A 95 8.62 -13.58 12.95
C PRO A 95 7.45 -12.66 13.27
N GLN A 96 7.35 -12.12 14.48
CA GLN A 96 6.27 -11.21 14.87
C GLN A 96 6.42 -9.85 14.19
N VAL A 97 7.66 -9.40 13.98
CA VAL A 97 7.93 -8.17 13.24
C VAL A 97 7.62 -8.35 11.75
N LEU A 98 8.00 -9.48 11.16
CA LEU A 98 7.67 -9.80 9.77
C LEU A 98 6.16 -9.90 9.57
N ALA A 99 5.45 -10.60 10.45
CA ALA A 99 3.99 -10.74 10.41
C ALA A 99 3.29 -9.37 10.46
N ARG A 100 3.70 -8.48 11.36
CA ARG A 100 3.12 -7.13 11.44
C ARG A 100 3.36 -6.27 10.22
N ASN A 101 4.39 -6.56 9.43
CA ASN A 101 4.70 -5.88 8.18
C ASN A 101 4.29 -6.68 6.95
N SER A 102 3.48 -7.72 7.12
CA SER A 102 2.86 -8.49 6.06
C SER A 102 1.40 -8.07 5.91
N PRO A 103 1.01 -7.32 4.86
CA PRO A 103 -0.37 -6.92 4.64
C PRO A 103 -1.37 -8.07 4.78
N LEU A 104 -1.03 -9.25 4.26
CA LEU A 104 -1.86 -10.45 4.32
C LEU A 104 -2.15 -10.90 5.78
N GLU A 105 -1.17 -10.77 6.68
CA GLU A 105 -1.32 -11.16 8.08
C GLU A 105 -1.90 -10.05 8.97
N THR A 106 -1.65 -8.79 8.59
CA THR A 106 -2.06 -7.62 9.37
C THR A 106 -3.54 -7.28 9.14
N VAL A 107 -4.08 -7.54 7.97
CA VAL A 107 -5.39 -7.06 7.53
C VAL A 107 -6.54 -7.50 8.44
N ASP A 108 -6.49 -8.71 8.99
CA ASP A 108 -7.54 -9.23 9.88
C ASP A 108 -7.72 -8.34 11.13
N ALA A 109 -6.62 -8.02 11.79
CA ALA A 109 -6.63 -7.21 13.01
C ALA A 109 -7.13 -5.78 12.78
N VAL A 110 -6.88 -5.20 11.60
CA VAL A 110 -7.20 -3.80 11.28
C VAL A 110 -8.51 -3.62 10.49
N ALA A 111 -9.09 -4.70 9.96
CA ALA A 111 -10.31 -4.66 9.14
C ALA A 111 -11.49 -3.87 9.76
N PRO A 112 -11.77 -3.95 11.08
CA PRO A 112 -12.80 -3.10 11.67
C PRO A 112 -12.51 -1.60 11.54
N GLY A 113 -11.24 -1.19 11.60
CA GLY A 113 -10.80 0.19 11.38
C GLY A 113 -11.00 0.63 9.93
N LEU A 114 -10.59 -0.21 8.97
CA LEU A 114 -10.73 0.04 7.55
C LEU A 114 -12.22 0.22 7.16
N ARG A 115 -13.10 -0.65 7.67
CA ARG A 115 -14.54 -0.53 7.41
C ARG A 115 -15.14 0.75 7.99
N ARG A 116 -14.80 1.12 9.23
CA ARG A 116 -15.26 2.40 9.83
C ARG A 116 -14.77 3.61 9.06
N ALA A 117 -13.54 3.58 8.57
CA ALA A 117 -12.97 4.63 7.74
C ALA A 117 -13.48 4.58 6.29
N HIS A 118 -14.26 3.56 5.92
CA HIS A 118 -14.68 3.29 4.56
C HIS A 118 -13.50 3.21 3.58
N THR A 119 -12.38 2.64 4.00
CA THR A 119 -11.21 2.47 3.15
C THR A 119 -11.54 1.57 1.98
N TYR A 120 -11.12 1.97 0.79
CA TYR A 120 -11.24 1.20 -0.44
C TYR A 120 -9.87 0.73 -0.90
N VAL A 121 -9.73 -0.58 -1.12
CA VAL A 121 -8.47 -1.18 -1.59
C VAL A 121 -8.61 -1.56 -3.05
N TRP A 122 -7.80 -0.96 -3.91
CA TRP A 122 -7.78 -1.26 -5.33
C TRP A 122 -6.42 -1.81 -5.73
N PHE A 123 -6.40 -2.99 -6.34
CA PHE A 123 -5.13 -3.61 -6.68
C PHE A 123 -5.25 -4.59 -7.83
N TYR A 124 -4.13 -4.86 -8.49
CA TYR A 124 -4.05 -5.82 -9.58
C TYR A 124 -2.69 -6.48 -9.64
N SER A 125 -2.61 -7.60 -10.35
CA SER A 125 -1.35 -8.23 -10.74
C SER A 125 -1.38 -8.71 -12.19
N GLY A 126 -0.22 -8.91 -12.77
CA GLY A 126 -0.10 -9.50 -14.10
C GLY A 126 -0.47 -10.98 -14.10
N THR A 127 -1.03 -11.47 -15.22
CA THR A 127 -1.38 -12.90 -15.37
C THR A 127 -0.16 -13.84 -15.27
N THR A 128 1.04 -13.32 -15.56
CA THR A 128 2.32 -14.04 -15.46
C THR A 128 3.23 -13.48 -14.36
N ASP A 129 2.70 -12.63 -13.48
CA ASP A 129 3.43 -12.09 -12.34
C ASP A 129 3.62 -13.17 -11.25
N ARG A 130 4.82 -13.31 -10.72
CA ARG A 130 5.14 -14.24 -9.62
C ARG A 130 4.39 -13.91 -8.33
N LEU A 131 4.04 -12.63 -8.12
CA LEU A 131 3.35 -12.14 -6.93
C LEU A 131 1.83 -12.37 -6.98
N ARG A 132 1.30 -12.85 -8.10
CA ARG A 132 -0.13 -13.08 -8.31
C ARG A 132 -0.78 -13.96 -7.22
N GLY A 133 -0.05 -14.94 -6.70
CA GLY A 133 -0.52 -15.84 -5.64
C GLY A 133 -0.88 -15.05 -4.39
N GLN A 134 0.07 -14.30 -3.84
CA GLN A 134 -0.14 -13.49 -2.64
C GLN A 134 -1.27 -12.46 -2.80
N ASN A 135 -1.36 -11.83 -3.97
CA ASN A 135 -2.45 -10.87 -4.26
C ASN A 135 -3.84 -11.54 -4.24
N ARG A 136 -3.95 -12.78 -4.73
CA ARG A 136 -5.21 -13.55 -4.67
C ARG A 136 -5.58 -13.95 -3.24
N ASP A 137 -4.59 -14.34 -2.45
CA ASP A 137 -4.80 -14.69 -1.05
C ASP A 137 -5.24 -13.45 -0.25
N PHE A 138 -4.65 -12.30 -0.52
CA PHE A 138 -5.06 -11.03 0.08
C PHE A 138 -6.48 -10.60 -0.34
N GLU A 139 -6.85 -10.78 -1.61
CA GLU A 139 -8.22 -10.55 -2.08
C GLU A 139 -9.23 -11.41 -1.32
N ALA A 140 -8.92 -12.70 -1.16
CA ALA A 140 -9.79 -13.62 -0.42
C ALA A 140 -9.98 -13.18 1.05
N GLU A 141 -8.92 -12.68 1.70
CA GLU A 141 -9.00 -12.14 3.05
C GLU A 141 -9.83 -10.86 3.11
N LEU A 142 -9.63 -9.91 2.20
CA LEU A 142 -10.44 -8.70 2.14
C LEU A 142 -11.93 -9.02 1.94
N ALA A 143 -12.25 -10.00 1.08
CA ALA A 143 -13.61 -10.48 0.87
C ALA A 143 -14.19 -11.10 2.13
N ARG A 144 -13.45 -12.00 2.79
CA ARG A 144 -13.84 -12.63 4.06
C ARG A 144 -14.14 -11.60 5.15
N LEU A 145 -13.32 -10.54 5.21
CA LEU A 145 -13.41 -9.48 6.22
C LEU A 145 -14.42 -8.38 5.88
N GLY A 146 -15.05 -8.42 4.71
CA GLY A 146 -16.00 -7.40 4.26
C GLY A 146 -15.37 -6.02 4.09
N VAL A 147 -14.09 -5.94 3.75
CA VAL A 147 -13.41 -4.68 3.39
C VAL A 147 -13.71 -4.36 1.94
N ALA A 148 -14.11 -3.13 1.65
CA ALA A 148 -14.41 -2.70 0.29
C ALA A 148 -13.14 -2.74 -0.58
N HIS A 149 -13.16 -3.53 -1.64
CA HIS A 149 -11.99 -3.70 -2.50
C HIS A 149 -12.35 -4.05 -3.93
N ARG A 150 -11.36 -3.98 -4.81
CA ARG A 150 -11.38 -4.52 -6.16
C ARG A 150 -10.02 -5.10 -6.50
N TYR A 151 -9.99 -6.38 -6.86
CA TYR A 151 -8.83 -7.06 -7.42
C TYR A 151 -9.13 -7.54 -8.83
N PHE A 152 -8.14 -7.52 -9.72
CA PHE A 152 -8.25 -8.10 -11.06
C PHE A 152 -6.88 -8.47 -11.64
N LEU A 153 -6.91 -9.37 -12.62
CA LEU A 153 -5.73 -9.79 -13.36
C LEU A 153 -5.66 -9.03 -14.68
N VAL A 154 -4.49 -8.52 -15.00
CA VAL A 154 -4.17 -7.87 -16.28
C VAL A 154 -3.24 -8.76 -17.09
N ARG A 155 -3.46 -8.86 -18.38
CA ARG A 155 -2.57 -9.63 -19.24
C ARG A 155 -1.17 -9.02 -19.25
N GLY A 156 -0.17 -9.76 -18.77
CA GLY A 156 1.23 -9.31 -18.68
C GLY A 156 1.94 -9.84 -17.47
N GLY A 157 3.14 -9.35 -17.23
CA GLY A 157 3.99 -9.69 -16.09
C GLY A 157 4.40 -8.47 -15.30
N HIS A 158 5.38 -8.63 -14.42
CA HIS A 158 5.90 -7.58 -13.53
C HIS A 158 6.79 -6.60 -14.30
N ASN A 159 6.21 -5.62 -15.00
CA ASN A 159 6.97 -4.70 -15.86
C ASN A 159 6.26 -3.37 -16.12
N TRP A 160 7.05 -2.41 -16.58
CA TRP A 160 6.59 -1.05 -16.88
C TRP A 160 5.49 -0.96 -17.94
N GLY A 161 5.41 -1.90 -18.87
CA GLY A 161 4.36 -1.93 -19.88
C GLY A 161 2.99 -2.14 -19.22
N LEU A 162 2.90 -3.08 -18.28
CA LEU A 162 1.70 -3.34 -17.49
C LEU A 162 1.30 -2.09 -16.68
N TRP A 163 2.21 -1.57 -15.89
CA TRP A 163 1.90 -0.46 -14.97
C TRP A 163 1.49 0.81 -15.69
N ARG A 164 2.16 1.16 -16.79
CA ARG A 164 1.76 2.32 -17.62
C ARG A 164 0.40 2.14 -18.27
N GLY A 165 0.08 0.92 -18.67
CA GLY A 165 -1.23 0.61 -19.27
C GLY A 165 -2.38 0.83 -18.30
N GLU A 166 -2.20 0.53 -17.01
CA GLU A 166 -3.25 0.58 -16.00
C GLU A 166 -3.27 1.91 -15.20
N ALA A 167 -2.27 2.77 -15.35
CA ALA A 167 -2.14 3.99 -14.54
C ALA A 167 -3.37 4.90 -14.59
N SER A 168 -3.99 5.07 -15.77
CA SER A 168 -5.20 5.90 -15.91
C SER A 168 -6.40 5.31 -15.17
N LEU A 169 -6.52 3.98 -15.19
CA LEU A 169 -7.59 3.28 -14.48
C LEU A 169 -7.43 3.39 -12.97
N ALA A 170 -6.20 3.28 -12.48
CA ALA A 170 -5.85 3.47 -11.08
C ALA A 170 -6.21 4.89 -10.60
N LEU A 171 -5.72 5.92 -11.29
CA LEU A 171 -6.03 7.31 -10.95
C LEU A 171 -7.55 7.60 -10.96
N LEU A 172 -8.29 7.00 -11.88
CA LEU A 172 -9.74 7.11 -11.92
C LEU A 172 -10.39 6.40 -10.72
N ALA A 173 -9.90 5.22 -10.36
CA ALA A 173 -10.39 4.48 -9.20
C ALA A 173 -10.17 5.27 -7.90
N ALA A 174 -8.99 5.86 -7.71
CA ALA A 174 -8.74 6.78 -6.60
C ALA A 174 -9.71 7.96 -6.62
N ALA A 175 -9.81 8.69 -7.73
CA ALA A 175 -10.63 9.89 -7.85
C ALA A 175 -12.12 9.63 -7.54
N THR A 176 -12.66 8.46 -7.92
CA THR A 176 -14.08 8.14 -7.70
C THR A 176 -14.41 7.79 -6.23
N HIS A 177 -13.41 7.50 -5.41
CA HIS A 177 -13.61 7.12 -4.00
C HIS A 177 -13.18 8.21 -3.01
N LEU A 178 -12.47 9.24 -3.47
CA LEU A 178 -12.07 10.37 -2.65
C LEU A 178 -13.24 11.33 -2.42
N ALA A 179 -13.21 12.06 -1.30
CA ALA A 179 -14.12 13.16 -1.07
C ALA A 179 -13.88 14.28 -2.11
N HIS A 180 -14.94 14.91 -2.54
CA HIS A 180 -14.90 16.08 -3.41
C HIS A 180 -15.03 17.35 -2.58
N ALA A 181 -14.30 18.41 -2.99
CA ALA A 181 -14.33 19.72 -2.36
C ALA A 181 -15.63 20.46 -2.70
#